data_76c9542f1d8e00ea3552ed9069e81467
#
_entry.id   76c9542f1d8e00ea3552ed9069e81467
#
_cell.length_a   1.000
_cell.length_b   1.000
_cell.length_c   1.000
_cell.angle_alpha   90.00
_cell.angle_beta   90.00
_cell.angle_gamma   90.00
#
_symmetry.space_group_name_H-M   'P 1'
#
loop_
_entity.id
_entity.type
_entity.pdbx_description
1 polymer ?
#
loop_
_entity_poly.entity_id
_entity_poly.type
_entity_poly.pdbx_seq_one_letter_code
_entity_poly.pdbx_strand_id
1 'polypeptide(L)'
;MEVETASGPARVLIEEPDGMPLFLVALTHGAGGGVDTPDLLAVRDAALRLGGVVARITQPYRVRGARAPGSVARQDAAWAEIITALRGQPQGEPTEPLLPGSGEPLLPGSGEPLLPGSGDALPPGSGDALRPGSGETLRPGRDGPYLGGGEGALPLVQGGRSNGARVACRTAAAVDAVAVIALAFPLRPPGRPDRSRAAELRIPGRKLLIVSGDRDPFGVPGRRAGARVVVLAGETHALSRRPAEVGRAVAAWLPRALDLPRAPRRDGARKSARPAG
;
A
#
# COMPACT_ATOMS: atom_id res chain seq x y z
N MET A 1 -9.25 -8.81 -0.32
CA MET A 1 -9.61 -8.62 1.10
C MET A 1 -10.21 -7.23 1.33
N GLU A 2 -10.91 -7.03 2.41
CA GLU A 2 -11.33 -5.71 2.89
C GLU A 2 -10.55 -5.34 4.15
N VAL A 3 -10.26 -4.06 4.30
CA VAL A 3 -9.59 -3.49 5.47
C VAL A 3 -10.49 -2.39 6.02
N GLU A 4 -10.94 -2.57 7.27
CA GLU A 4 -11.73 -1.56 7.96
C GLU A 4 -10.84 -0.37 8.36
N THR A 5 -11.38 0.84 8.19
CA THR A 5 -10.72 2.08 8.61
C THR A 5 -11.75 3.01 9.27
N ALA A 6 -11.28 4.02 10.00
CA ALA A 6 -12.16 5.06 10.55
C ALA A 6 -12.95 5.81 9.45
N SER A 7 -12.54 5.68 8.19
CA SER A 7 -13.22 6.23 7.02
C SER A 7 -14.11 5.22 6.28
N GLY A 8 -14.35 4.03 6.85
CA GLY A 8 -15.08 2.89 6.28
C GLY A 8 -14.15 1.91 5.55
N PRO A 9 -14.70 0.85 4.94
CA PRO A 9 -13.91 -0.22 4.36
C PRO A 9 -13.13 0.23 3.13
N ALA A 10 -11.88 -0.22 3.03
CA ALA A 10 -11.06 -0.19 1.83
C ALA A 10 -11.03 -1.59 1.21
N ARG A 11 -10.99 -1.67 -0.12
CA ARG A 11 -10.82 -2.94 -0.82
C ARG A 11 -9.40 -3.08 -1.33
N VAL A 12 -8.78 -4.23 -1.06
CA VAL A 12 -7.40 -4.53 -1.43
C VAL A 12 -7.33 -5.78 -2.29
N LEU A 13 -6.67 -5.66 -3.44
CA LEU A 13 -6.30 -6.76 -4.31
C LEU A 13 -4.81 -7.00 -4.14
N ILE A 14 -4.44 -8.20 -3.69
CA ILE A 14 -3.04 -8.60 -3.49
C ILE A 14 -2.64 -9.55 -4.60
N GLU A 15 -1.49 -9.29 -5.20
CA GLU A 15 -0.89 -10.09 -6.25
C GLU A 15 0.56 -10.40 -5.85
N GLU A 16 0.94 -11.66 -5.94
CA GLU A 16 2.25 -12.15 -5.50
C GLU A 16 3.16 -12.43 -6.69
N PRO A 17 4.48 -12.28 -6.56
CA PRO A 17 5.44 -12.69 -7.56
C PRO A 17 5.60 -14.24 -7.59
N ASP A 18 6.18 -14.76 -8.66
CA ASP A 18 6.43 -16.24 -8.81
C ASP A 18 7.41 -16.80 -7.77
N GLY A 19 8.18 -15.98 -7.09
CA GLY A 19 9.22 -16.38 -6.13
C GLY A 19 9.04 -15.78 -4.74
N MET A 20 10.10 -15.86 -3.93
CA MET A 20 10.12 -15.21 -2.61
C MET A 20 10.00 -13.71 -2.77
N PRO A 21 9.05 -13.07 -2.04
CA PRO A 21 8.88 -11.64 -2.08
C PRO A 21 10.11 -10.87 -1.57
N LEU A 22 10.49 -9.81 -2.28
CA LEU A 22 11.61 -8.95 -1.94
C LEU A 22 11.17 -7.59 -1.37
N PHE A 23 9.97 -7.13 -1.72
CA PHE A 23 9.41 -5.85 -1.29
C PHE A 23 7.89 -5.85 -1.48
N LEU A 24 7.21 -4.89 -0.84
CA LEU A 24 5.78 -4.61 -1.00
C LEU A 24 5.58 -3.33 -1.79
N VAL A 25 4.67 -3.33 -2.76
CA VAL A 25 4.19 -2.13 -3.45
C VAL A 25 2.71 -1.91 -3.15
N ALA A 26 2.39 -0.83 -2.46
CA ALA A 26 1.01 -0.40 -2.22
C ALA A 26 0.62 0.69 -3.22
N LEU A 27 -0.39 0.43 -4.06
CA LEU A 27 -0.83 1.32 -5.14
C LEU A 27 -2.26 1.78 -4.95
N THR A 28 -2.55 3.06 -5.23
CA THR A 28 -3.92 3.56 -5.21
C THR A 28 -4.25 4.47 -6.39
N HIS A 29 -5.55 4.64 -6.60
CA HIS A 29 -6.16 5.31 -7.75
C HIS A 29 -6.25 6.84 -7.60
N GLY A 30 -6.56 7.51 -8.71
CA GLY A 30 -6.96 8.92 -8.73
C GLY A 30 -8.39 9.14 -8.21
N ALA A 31 -8.77 10.40 -7.99
CA ALA A 31 -10.06 10.75 -7.36
C ALA A 31 -11.28 10.11 -8.06
N GLY A 32 -11.31 10.07 -9.38
CA GLY A 32 -12.44 9.55 -10.17
C GLY A 32 -12.21 8.16 -10.78
N GLY A 33 -11.03 7.55 -10.58
CA GLY A 33 -10.63 6.30 -11.23
C GLY A 33 -10.76 5.06 -10.36
N GLY A 34 -10.35 3.92 -10.93
CA GLY A 34 -10.15 2.65 -10.25
C GLY A 34 -8.67 2.27 -10.20
N VAL A 35 -8.39 1.10 -9.64
CA VAL A 35 -7.02 0.55 -9.51
C VAL A 35 -6.54 -0.23 -10.76
N ASP A 36 -7.40 -0.34 -11.78
CA ASP A 36 -7.14 -1.10 -13.01
C ASP A 36 -6.82 -0.18 -14.21
N THR A 37 -6.36 1.04 -13.94
CA THR A 37 -5.91 1.93 -15.02
C THR A 37 -4.62 1.42 -15.64
N PRO A 38 -4.40 1.62 -16.96
CA PRO A 38 -3.25 1.07 -17.69
C PRO A 38 -1.90 1.42 -17.08
N ASP A 39 -1.75 2.60 -16.53
CA ASP A 39 -0.54 3.08 -15.85
C ASP A 39 -0.29 2.34 -14.54
N LEU A 40 -1.32 2.13 -13.70
CA LEU A 40 -1.20 1.36 -12.45
C LEU A 40 -0.93 -0.11 -12.72
N LEU A 41 -1.58 -0.71 -13.73
CA LEU A 41 -1.31 -2.08 -14.15
C LEU A 41 0.14 -2.24 -14.66
N ALA A 42 0.66 -1.26 -15.38
CA ALA A 42 2.06 -1.28 -15.83
C ALA A 42 3.07 -1.22 -14.64
N VAL A 43 2.75 -0.49 -13.58
CA VAL A 43 3.54 -0.50 -12.33
C VAL A 43 3.46 -1.87 -11.67
N ARG A 44 2.23 -2.42 -11.53
CA ARG A 44 2.00 -3.76 -10.98
C ARG A 44 2.86 -4.80 -11.69
N ASP A 45 2.77 -4.88 -13.02
CA ASP A 45 3.50 -5.85 -13.83
C ASP A 45 5.02 -5.70 -13.69
N ALA A 46 5.50 -4.47 -13.61
CA ALA A 46 6.92 -4.20 -13.39
C ALA A 46 7.38 -4.66 -12.00
N ALA A 47 6.57 -4.41 -10.97
CA ALA A 47 6.89 -4.79 -9.60
C ALA A 47 6.87 -6.32 -9.40
N LEU A 48 5.83 -7.01 -9.91
CA LEU A 48 5.74 -8.48 -9.84
C LEU A 48 6.96 -9.15 -10.48
N ARG A 49 7.37 -8.70 -11.68
CA ARG A 49 8.57 -9.23 -12.36
C ARG A 49 9.88 -9.00 -11.59
N LEU A 50 9.91 -8.02 -10.69
CA LEU A 50 11.07 -7.70 -9.86
C LEU A 50 11.00 -8.38 -8.47
N GLY A 51 10.02 -9.25 -8.23
CA GLY A 51 9.85 -9.94 -6.97
C GLY A 51 9.08 -9.14 -5.92
N GLY A 52 8.29 -8.15 -6.33
CA GLY A 52 7.44 -7.39 -5.41
C GLY A 52 6.05 -8.00 -5.26
N VAL A 53 5.54 -8.05 -4.02
CA VAL A 53 4.11 -8.19 -3.76
C VAL A 53 3.43 -6.88 -4.09
N VAL A 54 2.28 -6.91 -4.76
CA VAL A 54 1.54 -5.71 -5.14
C VAL A 54 0.17 -5.70 -4.49
N ALA A 55 -0.11 -4.69 -3.68
CA ALA A 55 -1.42 -4.40 -3.12
C ALA A 55 -2.06 -3.23 -3.88
N ARG A 56 -3.12 -3.48 -4.64
CA ARG A 56 -3.91 -2.44 -5.31
C ARG A 56 -5.12 -2.08 -4.47
N ILE A 57 -5.16 -0.83 -4.00
CA ILE A 57 -6.03 -0.38 -2.92
C ILE A 57 -7.09 0.60 -3.44
N THR A 58 -8.36 0.18 -3.36
CA THR A 58 -9.51 1.07 -3.55
C THR A 58 -9.82 1.75 -2.23
N GLN A 59 -9.66 3.07 -2.20
CA GLN A 59 -9.84 3.85 -0.97
C GLN A 59 -11.30 3.87 -0.48
N PRO A 60 -11.54 4.03 0.83
CA PRO A 60 -12.88 3.94 1.44
C PRO A 60 -13.94 4.80 0.76
N TYR A 61 -13.62 6.03 0.37
CA TYR A 61 -14.61 6.89 -0.29
C TYR A 61 -15.10 6.32 -1.64
N ARG A 62 -14.23 5.60 -2.37
CA ARG A 62 -14.59 4.95 -3.63
C ARG A 62 -15.39 3.67 -3.41
N VAL A 63 -15.07 2.91 -2.39
CA VAL A 63 -15.86 1.72 -2.00
C VAL A 63 -17.30 2.13 -1.70
N ARG A 64 -17.52 3.27 -1.03
CA ARG A 64 -18.84 3.85 -0.78
C ARG A 64 -19.49 4.54 -2.00
N GLY A 65 -18.86 4.50 -3.17
CA GLY A 65 -19.39 5.10 -4.39
C GLY A 65 -19.22 6.63 -4.51
N ALA A 66 -18.52 7.28 -3.57
CA ALA A 66 -18.29 8.72 -3.64
C ALA A 66 -17.28 9.07 -4.75
N ARG A 67 -17.51 10.20 -5.44
CA ARG A 67 -16.62 10.71 -6.49
C ARG A 67 -15.51 11.61 -5.95
N ALA A 68 -15.72 12.22 -4.79
CA ALA A 68 -14.78 13.15 -4.16
C ALA A 68 -14.10 12.48 -2.95
N PRO A 69 -12.78 12.62 -2.82
CA PRO A 69 -12.01 11.90 -1.80
C PRO A 69 -12.14 12.45 -0.37
N GLY A 70 -12.86 13.55 -0.16
CA GLY A 70 -12.98 14.19 1.15
C GLY A 70 -11.75 15.00 1.55
N SER A 71 -11.58 15.26 2.85
CA SER A 71 -10.47 16.03 3.36
C SER A 71 -9.13 15.30 3.23
N VAL A 72 -8.04 16.06 3.13
CA VAL A 72 -6.66 15.53 3.06
C VAL A 72 -6.37 14.67 4.28
N ALA A 73 -6.68 15.16 5.48
CA ALA A 73 -6.40 14.44 6.73
C ALA A 73 -7.10 13.07 6.79
N ARG A 74 -8.37 12.98 6.38
CA ARG A 74 -9.09 11.71 6.35
C ARG A 74 -8.51 10.71 5.37
N GLN A 75 -8.06 11.19 4.20
CA GLN A 75 -7.42 10.32 3.21
C GLN A 75 -6.10 9.77 3.74
N ASP A 76 -5.29 10.63 4.34
CA ASP A 76 -3.98 10.27 4.84
C ASP A 76 -4.08 9.32 6.05
N ALA A 77 -5.03 9.55 6.96
CA ALA A 77 -5.31 8.65 8.08
C ALA A 77 -5.76 7.26 7.58
N ALA A 78 -6.78 7.21 6.71
CA ALA A 78 -7.25 5.94 6.16
C ALA A 78 -6.15 5.18 5.42
N TRP A 79 -5.27 5.88 4.69
CA TRP A 79 -4.13 5.26 4.02
C TRP A 79 -3.15 4.65 5.03
N ALA A 80 -2.83 5.36 6.10
CA ALA A 80 -1.95 4.85 7.15
C ALA A 80 -2.53 3.61 7.84
N GLU A 81 -3.83 3.62 8.16
CA GLU A 81 -4.55 2.48 8.72
C GLU A 81 -4.49 1.25 7.78
N ILE A 82 -4.72 1.43 6.48
CA ILE A 82 -4.65 0.36 5.49
C ILE A 82 -3.24 -0.23 5.42
N ILE A 83 -2.20 0.60 5.37
CA ILE A 83 -0.82 0.13 5.31
C ILE A 83 -0.44 -0.60 6.60
N THR A 84 -0.86 -0.11 7.75
CA THR A 84 -0.65 -0.78 9.05
C THR A 84 -1.28 -2.18 9.04
N ALA A 85 -2.53 -2.29 8.60
CA ALA A 85 -3.21 -3.58 8.49
C ALA A 85 -2.52 -4.54 7.51
N LEU A 86 -2.07 -4.04 6.34
CA LEU A 86 -1.33 -4.84 5.36
C LEU A 86 0.00 -5.37 5.91
N ARG A 87 0.65 -4.63 6.81
CA ARG A 87 1.90 -5.04 7.43
C ARG A 87 1.69 -5.95 8.64
N GLY A 88 0.44 -6.32 8.97
CA GLY A 88 0.13 -7.20 10.10
C GLY A 88 0.46 -6.58 11.46
N GLN A 89 0.64 -5.27 11.55
CA GLN A 89 0.79 -4.58 12.82
C GLN A 89 -0.59 -4.49 13.48
N PRO A 90 -0.73 -4.87 14.76
CA PRO A 90 -1.98 -4.64 15.47
C PRO A 90 -2.32 -3.15 15.41
N GLN A 91 -3.55 -2.84 15.06
CA GLN A 91 -4.09 -1.49 15.17
C GLN A 91 -3.94 -1.11 16.63
N GLY A 92 -3.10 -0.12 16.98
CA GLY A 92 -3.06 0.41 18.34
C GLY A 92 -4.47 0.81 18.70
N GLU A 93 -4.95 0.37 19.87
CA GLU A 93 -6.22 0.87 20.40
C GLU A 93 -6.19 2.40 20.36
N PRO A 94 -7.31 3.05 20.01
CA PRO A 94 -7.38 4.51 20.03
C PRO A 94 -6.93 4.96 21.42
N THR A 95 -5.83 5.70 21.49
CA THR A 95 -5.39 6.33 22.73
C THR A 95 -6.52 7.29 23.12
N GLU A 96 -7.33 6.88 24.10
CA GLU A 96 -8.29 7.81 24.71
C GLU A 96 -7.50 9.06 25.14
N PRO A 97 -7.99 10.24 24.80
CA PRO A 97 -7.39 11.45 25.31
C PRO A 97 -7.46 11.39 26.85
N LEU A 98 -6.29 11.40 27.49
CA LEU A 98 -6.18 11.56 28.93
C LEU A 98 -6.95 12.81 29.33
N LEU A 99 -8.15 12.62 29.85
CA LEU A 99 -8.87 13.67 30.52
C LEU A 99 -8.08 14.05 31.77
N PRO A 100 -7.87 15.34 32.02
CA PRO A 100 -7.18 15.77 33.25
C PRO A 100 -8.01 15.30 34.46
N GLY A 101 -7.33 14.57 35.35
CA GLY A 101 -7.94 13.97 36.52
C GLY A 101 -8.72 14.97 37.37
N SER A 102 -10.01 14.73 37.52
CA SER A 102 -10.80 15.26 38.63
C SER A 102 -10.46 14.42 39.84
N GLY A 103 -9.67 15.02 40.73
CA GLY A 103 -9.41 14.44 42.06
C GLY A 103 -10.71 14.34 42.84
N GLU A 104 -11.08 13.12 43.24
CA GLU A 104 -12.06 12.88 44.28
C GLU A 104 -11.38 12.61 45.61
N PRO A 105 -11.94 13.15 46.70
CA PRO A 105 -11.38 12.96 48.04
C PRO A 105 -11.78 11.60 48.64
N LEU A 106 -10.82 10.97 49.27
CA LEU A 106 -10.96 9.77 50.10
C LEU A 106 -11.94 9.99 51.23
N LEU A 107 -12.88 9.09 51.42
CA LEU A 107 -13.58 8.86 52.68
C LEU A 107 -13.54 7.37 53.08
N PRO A 108 -13.49 7.06 54.37
CA PRO A 108 -13.09 5.76 54.90
C PRO A 108 -14.24 4.80 55.19
N GLY A 109 -13.91 3.55 55.01
CA GLY A 109 -14.33 2.28 55.53
C GLY A 109 -15.66 2.04 56.25
N SER A 110 -16.25 0.88 55.93
CA SER A 110 -16.81 -0.07 56.92
C SER A 110 -17.26 -1.36 56.21
N GLY A 111 -16.64 -2.49 56.51
CA GLY A 111 -17.27 -3.60 57.25
C GLY A 111 -17.95 -4.66 56.38
N GLU A 112 -17.29 -5.80 56.26
CA GLU A 112 -17.78 -7.14 55.89
C GLU A 112 -19.09 -7.57 56.63
N PRO A 113 -19.79 -8.69 56.35
CA PRO A 113 -19.23 -10.02 56.14
C PRO A 113 -19.93 -10.99 55.16
N LEU A 114 -19.18 -11.93 54.71
CA LEU A 114 -19.25 -13.36 54.38
C LEU A 114 -20.58 -14.16 54.38
N LEU A 115 -20.62 -15.06 53.34
CA LEU A 115 -20.99 -16.49 53.25
C LEU A 115 -22.41 -16.85 52.73
N PRO A 116 -22.65 -18.16 52.40
CA PRO A 116 -22.03 -18.98 51.37
C PRO A 116 -23.08 -19.78 50.52
N GLY A 117 -22.58 -20.48 49.53
CA GLY A 117 -23.02 -21.86 49.37
C GLY A 117 -23.89 -22.30 48.16
N SER A 118 -23.39 -23.42 47.65
CA SER A 118 -24.08 -24.52 46.93
C SER A 118 -24.47 -24.21 45.47
N GLY A 119 -24.01 -24.94 44.50
CA GLY A 119 -23.88 -26.39 44.35
C GLY A 119 -24.79 -26.85 43.24
N ASP A 120 -24.24 -27.59 42.35
CA ASP A 120 -24.77 -28.71 41.56
C ASP A 120 -24.80 -28.59 40.06
N ALA A 121 -23.90 -29.39 39.47
CA ALA A 121 -24.13 -30.58 38.65
C ALA A 121 -24.55 -30.40 37.20
N LEU A 122 -23.64 -30.85 36.36
CA LEU A 122 -23.84 -31.32 34.98
C LEU A 122 -24.78 -32.53 34.91
N PRO A 123 -25.39 -32.80 33.79
CA PRO A 123 -25.14 -34.09 33.16
C PRO A 123 -24.90 -34.03 31.64
N PRO A 124 -24.44 -35.18 31.08
CA PRO A 124 -23.84 -35.28 29.78
C PRO A 124 -24.82 -35.84 28.76
N GLY A 125 -24.49 -35.72 27.47
CA GLY A 125 -25.23 -36.45 26.46
C GLY A 125 -24.77 -36.21 25.02
N SER A 126 -24.05 -37.27 24.53
CA SER A 126 -24.11 -37.90 23.20
C SER A 126 -23.97 -36.96 21.96
N GLY A 127 -22.92 -37.00 21.19
CA GLY A 127 -22.51 -38.13 20.34
C GLY A 127 -23.26 -38.14 19.02
N ASP A 128 -22.64 -37.53 17.96
CA ASP A 128 -22.80 -38.14 16.64
C ASP A 128 -21.58 -37.82 15.75
N ALA A 129 -20.98 -38.92 15.30
CA ALA A 129 -19.88 -38.94 14.37
C ALA A 129 -20.39 -38.77 12.94
N LEU A 130 -19.83 -37.87 12.17
CA LEU A 130 -19.97 -37.88 10.72
C LEU A 130 -18.58 -37.85 10.05
N ARG A 131 -18.45 -38.77 9.16
CA ARG A 131 -17.36 -39.36 8.38
C ARG A 131 -16.47 -38.35 7.63
N PRO A 132 -15.23 -38.76 7.29
CA PRO A 132 -14.30 -37.96 6.52
C PRO A 132 -14.68 -37.97 5.04
N GLY A 133 -14.87 -36.82 4.47
CA GLY A 133 -14.96 -36.56 3.04
C GLY A 133 -13.58 -36.23 2.49
N SER A 134 -13.14 -37.09 1.60
CA SER A 134 -12.15 -36.96 0.52
C SER A 134 -11.20 -35.79 0.54
N GLY A 135 -9.93 -36.12 0.62
CA GLY A 135 -8.78 -35.26 0.61
C GLY A 135 -8.70 -34.34 -0.62
N GLU A 136 -8.81 -33.11 -0.35
CA GLU A 136 -8.18 -32.05 -1.08
C GLU A 136 -6.97 -31.61 -0.24
N THR A 137 -5.76 -31.95 -0.71
CA THR A 137 -4.53 -31.43 -0.13
C THR A 137 -4.56 -29.94 -0.30
N LEU A 138 -5.15 -29.25 0.67
CA LEU A 138 -4.92 -27.84 0.89
C LEU A 138 -3.40 -27.67 1.04
N ARG A 139 -2.78 -27.14 0.01
CA ARG A 139 -1.47 -26.52 0.18
C ARG A 139 -1.65 -25.59 1.38
N PRO A 140 -0.69 -25.55 2.34
CA PRO A 140 -0.80 -24.66 3.46
C PRO A 140 -1.03 -23.27 2.89
N GLY A 141 -2.26 -22.76 3.07
CA GLY A 141 -2.62 -21.40 2.73
C GLY A 141 -1.64 -20.52 3.48
N ARG A 142 -0.97 -19.66 2.76
CA ARG A 142 -0.13 -18.64 3.32
C ARG A 142 -1.03 -17.57 3.94
N ASP A 143 -1.86 -17.97 4.88
CA ASP A 143 -2.66 -17.09 5.74
C ASP A 143 -1.81 -16.64 6.93
N GLY A 144 -0.73 -15.95 6.62
CA GLY A 144 0.12 -15.34 7.63
C GLY A 144 0.59 -13.96 7.16
N PRO A 145 0.89 -13.03 8.07
CA PRO A 145 1.28 -11.67 7.71
C PRO A 145 2.65 -11.69 7.02
N TYR A 146 2.64 -11.87 5.70
CA TYR A 146 3.85 -11.73 4.84
C TYR A 146 4.48 -10.34 4.94
N LEU A 147 3.80 -9.45 5.60
CA LEU A 147 4.06 -8.04 5.59
C LEU A 147 4.47 -7.54 7.00
N GLY A 148 4.77 -8.48 7.91
CA GLY A 148 5.04 -8.20 9.32
C GLY A 148 6.03 -7.05 9.56
N GLY A 149 5.68 -6.19 10.51
CA GLY A 149 6.48 -5.02 10.91
C GLY A 149 7.62 -5.35 11.90
N GLY A 150 8.18 -6.59 11.88
CA GLY A 150 9.33 -6.99 12.69
C GLY A 150 10.63 -7.07 11.89
N GLU A 151 11.71 -7.55 12.51
CA GLU A 151 12.94 -7.91 11.79
C GLU A 151 12.59 -8.88 10.66
N GLY A 152 12.82 -8.45 9.40
CA GLY A 152 12.41 -9.19 8.20
C GLY A 152 11.21 -8.62 7.45
N ALA A 153 10.62 -7.49 7.89
CA ALA A 153 9.55 -6.81 7.14
C ALA A 153 10.01 -6.39 5.75
N LEU A 154 9.16 -6.66 4.74
CA LEU A 154 9.44 -6.25 3.37
C LEU A 154 9.55 -4.72 3.26
N PRO A 155 10.57 -4.19 2.55
CA PRO A 155 10.64 -2.76 2.24
C PRO A 155 9.35 -2.29 1.55
N LEU A 156 8.74 -1.23 2.08
CA LEU A 156 7.51 -0.68 1.51
C LEU A 156 7.81 0.37 0.46
N VAL A 157 7.29 0.14 -0.73
CA VAL A 157 7.13 1.14 -1.79
C VAL A 157 5.66 1.51 -1.85
N GLN A 158 5.33 2.78 -1.80
CA GLN A 158 3.95 3.18 -2.05
C GLN A 158 3.84 4.04 -3.30
N GLY A 159 2.67 4.07 -3.89
CA GLY A 159 2.45 4.86 -5.08
C GLY A 159 0.99 5.02 -5.44
N GLY A 160 0.79 5.73 -6.52
CA GLY A 160 -0.54 5.94 -7.06
C GLY A 160 -0.53 6.95 -8.19
N ARG A 161 -1.73 7.17 -8.75
CA ARG A 161 -1.91 8.19 -9.78
C ARG A 161 -2.72 9.37 -9.27
N SER A 162 -2.42 10.57 -9.77
CA SER A 162 -3.18 11.79 -9.50
C SER A 162 -3.37 12.03 -7.99
N ASN A 163 -4.59 11.96 -7.47
CA ASN A 163 -4.85 12.08 -6.03
C ASN A 163 -4.13 11.00 -5.21
N GLY A 164 -4.08 9.76 -5.70
CA GLY A 164 -3.33 8.68 -5.06
C GLY A 164 -1.83 8.96 -4.96
N ALA A 165 -1.23 9.58 -5.99
CA ALA A 165 0.16 10.02 -5.94
C ALA A 165 0.41 11.06 -4.83
N ARG A 166 -0.57 11.95 -4.60
CA ARG A 166 -0.49 12.93 -3.51
C ARG A 166 -0.57 12.27 -2.14
N VAL A 167 -1.51 11.33 -1.96
CA VAL A 167 -1.62 10.55 -0.71
C VAL A 167 -0.29 9.86 -0.44
N ALA A 168 0.24 9.11 -1.41
CA ALA A 168 1.51 8.42 -1.28
C ALA A 168 2.68 9.35 -0.90
N CYS A 169 2.77 10.55 -1.50
CA CYS A 169 3.81 11.50 -1.14
C CYS A 169 3.68 12.04 0.29
N ARG A 170 2.45 12.39 0.73
CA ARG A 170 2.23 12.99 2.05
C ARG A 170 2.42 11.99 3.20
N THR A 171 2.05 10.74 2.99
CA THR A 171 2.05 9.71 4.03
C THR A 171 3.36 8.92 4.10
N ALA A 172 4.31 9.15 3.18
CA ALA A 172 5.52 8.34 3.05
C ALA A 172 6.31 8.18 4.34
N ALA A 173 6.40 9.24 5.13
CA ALA A 173 7.09 9.19 6.42
C ALA A 173 6.26 8.46 7.49
N ALA A 174 4.95 8.69 7.52
CA ALA A 174 4.05 8.11 8.53
C ALA A 174 3.93 6.58 8.43
N VAL A 175 4.06 6.03 7.21
CA VAL A 175 3.97 4.58 6.98
C VAL A 175 5.35 3.93 6.76
N ASP A 176 6.41 4.67 7.01
CA ASP A 176 7.80 4.23 6.79
C ASP A 176 8.06 3.62 5.42
N ALA A 177 7.55 4.27 4.37
CA ALA A 177 7.83 3.88 3.00
C ALA A 177 9.26 4.27 2.62
N VAL A 178 10.04 3.36 2.05
CA VAL A 178 11.41 3.62 1.61
C VAL A 178 11.45 4.33 0.26
N ALA A 179 10.39 4.18 -0.54
CA ALA A 179 10.30 4.78 -1.88
C ALA A 179 8.85 5.11 -2.26
N VAL A 180 8.68 6.08 -3.16
CA VAL A 180 7.38 6.53 -3.67
C VAL A 180 7.36 6.57 -5.18
N ILE A 181 6.27 6.08 -5.79
CA ILE A 181 5.98 6.16 -7.23
C ILE A 181 4.78 7.10 -7.42
N ALA A 182 5.02 8.28 -7.97
CA ALA A 182 4.02 9.30 -8.23
C ALA A 182 3.69 9.38 -9.73
N LEU A 183 2.55 8.83 -10.14
CA LEU A 183 2.07 8.87 -11.53
C LEU A 183 1.14 10.06 -11.73
N ALA A 184 1.37 10.84 -12.80
CA ALA A 184 0.55 12.00 -13.13
C ALA A 184 0.27 12.88 -11.90
N PHE A 185 1.30 13.25 -11.16
CA PHE A 185 1.15 14.06 -9.96
C PHE A 185 0.57 15.43 -10.33
N PRO A 186 -0.61 15.82 -9.82
CA PRO A 186 -1.28 17.07 -10.20
C PRO A 186 -0.62 18.25 -9.49
N LEU A 187 0.40 18.82 -10.13
CA LEU A 187 1.22 19.90 -9.55
C LEU A 187 0.39 21.13 -9.19
N ARG A 188 -0.70 21.37 -9.94
CA ARG A 188 -1.64 22.47 -9.70
C ARG A 188 -3.05 21.93 -9.49
N PRO A 189 -3.83 22.51 -8.55
CA PRO A 189 -5.24 22.16 -8.42
C PRO A 189 -6.04 22.54 -9.67
N PRO A 190 -7.08 21.79 -10.02
CA PRO A 190 -8.01 22.21 -11.06
C PRO A 190 -8.55 23.61 -10.78
N GLY A 191 -8.57 24.49 -11.80
CA GLY A 191 -9.08 25.85 -11.71
C GLY A 191 -8.24 26.82 -10.84
N ARG A 192 -7.08 26.39 -10.34
CA ARG A 192 -6.18 27.24 -9.51
C ARG A 192 -4.74 27.14 -9.97
N PRO A 193 -4.38 27.71 -11.13
CA PRO A 193 -3.04 27.58 -11.69
C PRO A 193 -1.97 28.34 -10.88
N ASP A 194 -2.37 29.30 -10.07
CA ASP A 194 -1.55 30.08 -9.14
C ASP A 194 -1.06 29.25 -7.93
N ARG A 195 -1.78 28.19 -7.58
CA ARG A 195 -1.42 27.32 -6.45
C ARG A 195 -0.54 26.18 -6.90
N SER A 196 0.49 25.88 -6.12
CA SER A 196 1.39 24.76 -6.36
C SER A 196 1.36 23.76 -5.21
N ARG A 197 1.34 22.47 -5.56
CA ARG A 197 1.48 21.33 -4.64
C ARG A 197 2.89 20.78 -4.60
N ALA A 198 3.87 21.51 -5.12
CA ALA A 198 5.27 21.06 -5.18
C ALA A 198 5.86 20.72 -3.79
N ALA A 199 5.31 21.29 -2.72
CA ALA A 199 5.70 20.96 -1.36
C ALA A 199 5.41 19.49 -0.99
N GLU A 200 4.32 18.89 -1.50
CA GLU A 200 3.96 17.49 -1.25
C GLU A 200 4.97 16.50 -1.88
N LEU A 201 5.78 16.95 -2.83
CA LEU A 201 6.85 16.15 -3.44
C LEU A 201 8.17 16.21 -2.66
N ARG A 202 8.23 16.92 -1.55
CA ARG A 202 9.39 16.94 -0.65
C ARG A 202 9.22 15.83 0.37
N ILE A 203 9.86 14.70 0.15
CA ILE A 203 9.82 13.51 1.01
C ILE A 203 11.23 13.17 1.50
N PRO A 204 11.74 13.88 2.51
CA PRO A 204 13.12 13.72 2.97
C PRO A 204 13.45 12.26 3.29
N GLY A 205 14.67 11.84 2.95
CA GLY A 205 15.14 10.48 3.22
C GLY A 205 14.49 9.36 2.39
N ARG A 206 13.58 9.69 1.47
CA ARG A 206 12.88 8.70 0.64
C ARG A 206 13.25 8.87 -0.84
N LYS A 207 13.26 7.76 -1.58
CA LYS A 207 13.44 7.79 -3.04
C LYS A 207 12.13 8.10 -3.72
N LEU A 208 12.13 8.94 -4.75
CA LEU A 208 10.92 9.36 -5.47
C LEU A 208 11.08 9.16 -6.97
N LEU A 209 10.16 8.43 -7.57
CA LEU A 209 9.93 8.40 -9.02
C LEU A 209 8.69 9.21 -9.36
N ILE A 210 8.82 10.15 -10.29
CA ILE A 210 7.68 10.89 -10.86
C ILE A 210 7.60 10.52 -12.32
N VAL A 211 6.41 10.07 -12.78
CA VAL A 211 6.11 9.86 -14.20
C VAL A 211 4.93 10.74 -14.58
N SER A 212 5.11 11.61 -15.54
CA SER A 212 4.07 12.56 -16.02
C SER A 212 4.05 12.62 -17.53
N GLY A 213 2.88 12.93 -18.11
CA GLY A 213 2.78 13.30 -19.50
C GLY A 213 3.21 14.75 -19.74
N ASP A 214 3.82 15.05 -20.89
CA ASP A 214 4.20 16.42 -21.27
C ASP A 214 2.98 17.31 -21.52
N ARG A 215 1.81 16.71 -21.79
CA ARG A 215 0.51 17.39 -22.02
C ARG A 215 -0.43 17.30 -20.80
N ASP A 216 0.12 17.09 -19.61
CA ASP A 216 -0.70 17.06 -18.38
C ASP A 216 -1.19 18.47 -18.04
N PRO A 217 -2.51 18.74 -18.06
CA PRO A 217 -3.06 20.07 -17.79
C PRO A 217 -2.86 20.52 -16.35
N PHE A 218 -2.56 19.59 -15.43
CA PHE A 218 -2.27 19.91 -14.03
C PHE A 218 -0.79 20.27 -13.79
N GLY A 219 0.00 20.35 -14.85
CA GLY A 219 1.40 20.72 -14.86
C GLY A 219 2.35 19.55 -14.62
N VAL A 220 3.54 19.71 -15.18
CA VAL A 220 4.60 18.69 -15.10
C VAL A 220 5.59 19.09 -14.01
N PRO A 221 5.86 18.22 -13.02
CA PRO A 221 6.88 18.49 -12.02
C PRO A 221 8.27 18.58 -12.64
N GLY A 222 9.00 19.66 -12.34
CA GLY A 222 10.37 19.84 -12.81
C GLY A 222 11.37 18.94 -12.08
N ARG A 223 12.61 18.91 -12.58
CA ARG A 223 13.75 18.22 -11.94
C ARG A 223 13.91 18.70 -10.50
N ARG A 224 14.25 17.78 -9.60
CA ARG A 224 14.48 18.08 -8.18
C ARG A 224 15.44 17.09 -7.55
N ALA A 225 16.12 17.51 -6.50
CA ALA A 225 16.99 16.64 -5.73
C ALA A 225 16.21 15.47 -5.10
N GLY A 226 16.80 14.29 -5.07
CA GLY A 226 16.20 13.08 -4.49
C GLY A 226 15.09 12.43 -5.34
N ALA A 227 14.74 12.99 -6.51
CA ALA A 227 13.70 12.44 -7.37
C ALA A 227 14.19 12.13 -8.79
N ARG A 228 13.73 11.01 -9.33
CA ARG A 228 13.79 10.72 -10.76
C ARG A 228 12.51 11.22 -11.41
N VAL A 229 12.62 12.14 -12.35
CA VAL A 229 11.48 12.63 -13.14
C VAL A 229 11.56 12.07 -14.55
N VAL A 230 10.48 11.42 -14.99
CA VAL A 230 10.30 10.89 -16.35
C VAL A 230 9.08 11.58 -16.96
N VAL A 231 9.29 12.26 -18.08
CA VAL A 231 8.23 12.93 -18.83
C VAL A 231 8.00 12.17 -20.13
N LEU A 232 6.77 11.70 -20.32
CA LEU A 232 6.38 10.90 -21.48
C LEU A 232 5.78 11.80 -22.55
N ALA A 233 6.43 11.84 -23.73
CA ALA A 233 6.01 12.68 -24.83
C ALA A 233 4.65 12.26 -25.40
N GLY A 234 3.76 13.24 -25.62
CA GLY A 234 2.40 13.04 -26.13
C GLY A 234 1.40 12.47 -25.11
N GLU A 235 1.83 12.18 -23.89
CA GLU A 235 0.95 11.71 -22.83
C GLU A 235 0.27 12.86 -22.10
N THR A 236 -0.96 12.58 -21.67
CA THR A 236 -1.78 13.47 -20.86
C THR A 236 -1.78 13.02 -19.40
N HIS A 237 -2.65 13.61 -18.58
CA HIS A 237 -2.88 13.19 -17.20
C HIS A 237 -3.28 11.71 -17.04
N ALA A 238 -3.83 11.10 -18.08
CA ALA A 238 -4.29 9.71 -18.02
C ALA A 238 -3.15 8.68 -18.10
N LEU A 239 -1.99 9.00 -18.69
CA LEU A 239 -0.86 8.09 -18.92
C LEU A 239 -1.28 6.75 -19.57
N SER A 240 -2.30 6.79 -20.43
CA SER A 240 -2.97 5.60 -20.95
C SER A 240 -2.53 5.16 -22.35
N ARG A 241 -1.84 6.03 -23.10
CA ARG A 241 -1.42 5.74 -24.46
C ARG A 241 -0.15 4.88 -24.52
N ARG A 242 0.73 5.07 -23.54
CA ARG A 242 2.04 4.41 -23.48
C ARG A 242 2.31 3.77 -22.10
N PRO A 243 1.41 2.91 -21.59
CA PRO A 243 1.59 2.30 -20.27
C PRO A 243 2.87 1.48 -20.17
N ALA A 244 3.32 0.86 -21.26
CA ALA A 244 4.59 0.16 -21.31
C ALA A 244 5.81 1.05 -20.96
N GLU A 245 5.74 2.36 -21.26
CA GLU A 245 6.81 3.30 -20.88
C GLU A 245 6.80 3.61 -19.39
N VAL A 246 5.61 3.67 -18.77
CA VAL A 246 5.48 3.75 -17.31
C VAL A 246 6.13 2.52 -16.68
N GLY A 247 5.79 1.31 -17.14
CA GLY A 247 6.38 0.07 -16.64
C GLY A 247 7.90 0.02 -16.80
N ARG A 248 8.43 0.48 -17.96
CA ARG A 248 9.88 0.57 -18.19
C ARG A 248 10.56 1.55 -17.24
N ALA A 249 9.95 2.70 -16.97
CA ALA A 249 10.48 3.70 -16.04
C ALA A 249 10.58 3.11 -14.62
N VAL A 250 9.55 2.40 -14.17
CA VAL A 250 9.52 1.71 -12.87
C VAL A 250 10.56 0.60 -12.81
N ALA A 251 10.60 -0.29 -13.80
CA ALA A 251 11.54 -1.41 -13.86
C ALA A 251 13.02 -0.96 -13.86
N ALA A 252 13.32 0.18 -14.50
CA ALA A 252 14.67 0.73 -14.53
C ALA A 252 15.05 1.44 -13.21
N TRP A 253 14.08 1.98 -12.48
CA TRP A 253 14.33 2.78 -11.28
C TRP A 253 14.27 1.96 -9.99
N LEU A 254 13.29 1.08 -9.86
CA LEU A 254 12.95 0.38 -8.61
C LEU A 254 14.12 -0.46 -8.04
N PRO A 255 14.89 -1.24 -8.85
CA PRO A 255 16.03 -1.99 -8.32
C PRO A 255 17.11 -1.10 -7.68
N ARG A 256 17.31 0.11 -8.24
CA ARG A 256 18.27 1.07 -7.66
C ARG A 256 17.70 1.78 -6.41
N ALA A 257 16.40 1.97 -6.37
CA ALA A 257 15.74 2.62 -5.24
C ALA A 257 15.71 1.71 -4.00
N LEU A 258 15.68 0.40 -4.21
CA LEU A 258 15.61 -0.62 -3.16
C LEU A 258 16.94 -1.37 -2.94
N ASP A 259 18.00 -0.98 -3.65
CA ASP A 259 19.29 -1.68 -3.62
C ASP A 259 19.15 -3.20 -3.87
N LEU A 260 18.22 -3.59 -4.76
CA LEU A 260 17.98 -4.99 -5.10
C LEU A 260 19.20 -5.58 -5.82
N PRO A 261 19.48 -6.89 -5.60
CA PRO A 261 20.51 -7.59 -6.35
C PRO A 261 20.20 -7.50 -7.85
N ARG A 262 21.23 -7.19 -8.64
CA ARG A 262 21.09 -7.18 -10.10
C ARG A 262 20.89 -8.61 -10.57
N ALA A 263 19.84 -8.84 -11.36
CA ALA A 263 19.69 -10.10 -12.06
C ALA A 263 20.99 -10.42 -12.84
N PRO A 264 21.51 -11.66 -12.79
CA PRO A 264 22.68 -12.04 -13.56
C PRO A 264 22.41 -11.69 -15.02
N ARG A 265 23.37 -11.03 -15.69
CA ARG A 265 23.29 -10.81 -17.14
C ARG A 265 23.18 -12.18 -17.76
N ARG A 266 22.13 -12.42 -18.51
CA ARG A 266 22.09 -13.58 -19.43
C ARG A 266 23.21 -13.33 -20.42
N ASP A 267 24.37 -13.96 -20.16
CA ASP A 267 25.46 -13.97 -21.13
C ASP A 267 24.90 -14.51 -22.43
N GLY A 268 25.08 -13.69 -23.48
CA GLY A 268 24.52 -13.97 -24.79
C GLY A 268 24.87 -15.39 -25.23
N ALA A 269 23.90 -16.05 -25.78
CA ALA A 269 24.03 -17.34 -26.43
C ALA A 269 25.36 -17.36 -27.22
N ARG A 270 26.28 -18.19 -26.78
CA ARG A 270 27.51 -18.52 -27.53
C ARG A 270 27.06 -18.85 -28.95
N LYS A 271 27.46 -18.02 -29.91
CA LYS A 271 27.41 -18.36 -31.35
C LYS A 271 28.10 -19.71 -31.48
N SER A 272 27.31 -20.76 -31.74
CA SER A 272 27.86 -22.04 -32.11
C SER A 272 28.73 -21.84 -33.35
N ALA A 273 30.02 -22.18 -33.18
CA ALA A 273 30.97 -22.23 -34.27
C ALA A 273 30.43 -23.17 -35.36
N ARG A 274 30.34 -22.68 -36.61
CA ARG A 274 30.17 -23.49 -37.80
C ARG A 274 31.35 -24.48 -37.87
N PRO A 275 31.13 -25.75 -38.11
CA PRO A 275 32.20 -26.64 -38.53
C PRO A 275 32.62 -26.25 -39.95
N ALA A 276 33.92 -26.07 -40.14
CA ALA A 276 34.54 -26.01 -41.46
C ALA A 276 34.46 -27.40 -42.09
N GLY A 277 33.84 -27.48 -43.28
CA GLY A 277 33.92 -28.57 -44.24
C GLY A 277 34.65 -28.11 -45.46
#